data_ce6b43c81ff73dbb859d621323c0b58d
#
_entry.id   ce6b43c81ff73dbb859d621323c0b58d
#
_cell.length_a   1.000
_cell.length_b   1.000
_cell.length_c   1.000
_cell.angle_alpha   90.00
_cell.angle_beta   90.00
_cell.angle_gamma   90.00
#
_symmetry.space_group_name_H-M   'P 1'
#
loop_
_entity.id
_entity.type
_entity.pdbx_description
1 polymer ?
#
loop_
_entity_poly.entity_id
_entity_poly.type
_entity_poly.pdbx_seq_one_letter_code
_entity_poly.pdbx_strand_id
1 'polypeptide(L)'
;GYRKYRASRFEEYALYQEYQRFLPDSQVITFTDLDGKLRAIKPDVTLSIAKTAQPAAGECKRFYYNEEVCRPSRESHTFQTIHQMGLESMGAVDADEQAAVVRLALQSLAALDVPTVLEVSHMGYLTGLLDALSVPAEARARLLDFLRAKNAHELRTAALDAGLDDTAAAALTGLLDLHGPLGATLTKARAACLCDAQRNALEELQVLQNALGEDGRGTQLDLSMADEMEYYNGLVFTGYVAGIPRAVLKGGRYDYLMQRFTPGANAIGFAMYLDELERLAAPLPPVQQQGGEKTWLNIALPKGRLGDKAYKLLAGAGYSATEDYNDTRKLVVENPDACVRYF
;
A
#
# COMPACT_ATOMS: atom_id res chain seq x y z
N GLY A 1 -10.79 15.20 -21.82
CA GLY A 1 -9.54 15.43 -21.08
C GLY A 1 -9.80 15.69 -19.60
N TYR A 2 -8.75 15.68 -18.80
CA TYR A 2 -8.80 15.93 -17.35
C TYR A 2 -8.98 17.44 -17.08
N ARG A 3 -9.81 17.77 -16.08
CA ARG A 3 -10.00 19.14 -15.60
C ARG A 3 -9.26 19.34 -14.29
N LYS A 4 -8.63 20.50 -14.10
CA LYS A 4 -7.99 20.81 -12.82
C LYS A 4 -9.05 21.00 -11.75
N TYR A 5 -8.91 20.28 -10.65
CA TYR A 5 -9.67 20.47 -9.42
C TYR A 5 -8.85 21.27 -8.41
N ARG A 6 -9.52 22.17 -7.69
CA ARG A 6 -8.95 22.89 -6.55
C ARG A 6 -9.85 22.63 -5.36
N ALA A 7 -9.32 21.93 -4.38
CA ALA A 7 -10.04 21.65 -3.14
C ALA A 7 -10.02 22.86 -2.20
N SER A 8 -11.10 23.05 -1.48
CA SER A 8 -11.08 23.95 -0.32
C SER A 8 -10.08 23.45 0.72
N ARG A 9 -9.42 24.35 1.45
CA ARG A 9 -8.58 23.97 2.59
C ARG A 9 -9.40 23.45 3.76
N PHE A 10 -10.62 23.94 3.88
CA PHE A 10 -11.54 23.64 4.98
C PHE A 10 -12.86 23.13 4.41
N GLU A 11 -13.38 22.08 5.02
CA GLU A 11 -14.69 21.50 4.73
C GLU A 11 -15.53 21.45 6.00
N GLU A 12 -16.84 21.28 5.87
CA GLU A 12 -17.67 21.02 7.05
C GLU A 12 -17.28 19.66 7.67
N TYR A 13 -17.06 19.64 8.98
CA TYR A 13 -16.64 18.41 9.67
C TYR A 13 -17.64 17.27 9.51
N ALA A 14 -18.93 17.59 9.38
CA ALA A 14 -20.00 16.61 9.15
C ALA A 14 -19.73 15.71 7.93
N LEU A 15 -19.11 16.24 6.87
CA LEU A 15 -18.71 15.44 5.71
C LEU A 15 -17.76 14.30 6.10
N TYR A 16 -16.72 14.62 6.86
CA TYR A 16 -15.72 13.61 7.26
C TYR A 16 -16.26 12.66 8.31
N GLN A 17 -17.17 13.10 9.18
CA GLN A 17 -17.84 12.25 10.15
C GLN A 17 -18.76 11.22 9.47
N GLU A 18 -19.52 11.64 8.45
CA GLU A 18 -20.42 10.77 7.69
C GLU A 18 -19.66 9.70 6.88
N TYR A 19 -18.50 10.10 6.32
CA TYR A 19 -17.69 9.25 5.42
C TYR A 19 -16.38 8.75 6.07
N GLN A 20 -16.32 8.70 7.40
CA GLN A 20 -15.12 8.38 8.18
C GLN A 20 -14.44 7.06 7.75
N ARG A 21 -15.23 6.03 7.41
CA ARG A 21 -14.71 4.72 6.95
C ARG A 21 -13.95 4.77 5.61
N PHE A 22 -14.13 5.85 4.85
CA PHE A 22 -13.43 6.05 3.57
C PHE A 22 -12.23 6.99 3.71
N LEU A 23 -11.90 7.41 4.92
CA LEU A 23 -10.70 8.19 5.15
C LEU A 23 -9.54 7.27 5.48
N PRO A 24 -8.33 7.55 4.97
CA PRO A 24 -7.13 6.78 5.31
C PRO A 24 -6.81 6.77 6.80
N ASP A 25 -7.28 7.79 7.51
CA ASP A 25 -7.23 7.91 8.96
C ASP A 25 -8.48 8.61 9.48
N SER A 26 -9.00 8.14 10.62
CA SER A 26 -10.19 8.68 11.25
C SER A 26 -9.96 10.01 11.97
N GLN A 27 -8.71 10.40 12.20
CA GLN A 27 -8.36 11.62 12.91
C GLN A 27 -8.25 12.79 11.94
N VAL A 28 -8.97 13.87 12.23
CA VAL A 28 -8.93 15.12 11.49
C VAL A 28 -8.76 16.30 12.43
N ILE A 29 -8.07 17.35 11.97
CA ILE A 29 -7.98 18.60 12.72
C ILE A 29 -9.28 19.38 12.53
N THR A 30 -9.94 19.72 13.62
CA THR A 30 -11.19 20.51 13.61
C THR A 30 -11.01 21.85 14.29
N PHE A 31 -11.79 22.84 13.87
CA PHE A 31 -11.88 24.17 14.47
C PHE A 31 -13.27 24.75 14.26
N THR A 32 -13.64 25.72 15.10
CA THR A 32 -14.85 26.49 14.90
C THR A 32 -14.58 27.71 14.03
N ASP A 33 -15.27 27.82 12.92
CA ASP A 33 -15.18 28.97 12.01
C ASP A 33 -15.92 30.19 12.54
N LEU A 34 -15.72 31.34 11.91
CA LEU A 34 -16.31 32.63 12.33
C LEU A 34 -17.84 32.62 12.24
N ASP A 35 -18.42 31.74 11.44
CA ASP A 35 -19.88 31.53 11.33
C ASP A 35 -20.43 30.58 12.43
N GLY A 36 -19.58 30.13 13.35
CA GLY A 36 -19.92 29.19 14.42
C GLY A 36 -19.98 27.71 14.00
N LYS A 37 -19.74 27.39 12.74
CA LYS A 37 -19.75 26.00 12.25
C LYS A 37 -18.43 25.29 12.54
N LEU A 38 -18.54 23.99 12.84
CA LEU A 38 -17.39 23.12 12.99
C LEU A 38 -16.85 22.74 11.61
N ARG A 39 -15.61 23.15 11.35
CA ARG A 39 -14.85 22.86 10.14
C ARG A 39 -13.71 21.88 10.41
N ALA A 40 -13.23 21.25 9.36
CA ALA A 40 -12.04 20.43 9.42
C ALA A 40 -11.02 20.83 8.36
N ILE A 41 -9.74 20.72 8.69
CA ILE A 41 -8.68 20.81 7.70
C ILE A 41 -8.73 19.54 6.84
N LYS A 42 -8.68 19.72 5.55
CA LYS A 42 -8.80 18.68 4.53
C LYS A 42 -7.83 17.50 4.76
N PRO A 43 -8.32 16.29 5.09
CA PRO A 43 -7.49 15.08 5.21
C PRO A 43 -7.38 14.31 3.90
N ASP A 44 -8.27 14.60 2.93
CA ASP A 44 -8.43 13.89 1.67
C ASP A 44 -8.97 14.79 0.56
N VAL A 45 -8.56 14.55 -0.68
CA VAL A 45 -9.00 15.30 -1.85
C VAL A 45 -10.12 14.57 -2.58
N THR A 46 -10.05 13.24 -2.64
CA THR A 46 -10.99 12.39 -3.38
C THR A 46 -12.43 12.55 -2.89
N LEU A 47 -12.62 12.63 -1.58
CA LEU A 47 -13.94 12.85 -0.98
C LEU A 47 -14.55 14.20 -1.40
N SER A 48 -13.74 15.26 -1.44
CA SER A 48 -14.17 16.59 -1.91
C SER A 48 -14.55 16.57 -3.39
N ILE A 49 -13.81 15.82 -4.23
CA ILE A 49 -14.12 15.65 -5.65
C ILE A 49 -15.42 14.85 -5.80
N ALA A 50 -15.54 13.69 -5.11
CA ALA A 50 -16.73 12.84 -5.19
C ALA A 50 -18.03 13.58 -4.85
N LYS A 51 -18.01 14.42 -3.79
CA LYS A 51 -19.12 15.29 -3.40
C LYS A 51 -19.56 16.25 -4.52
N THR A 52 -18.60 16.74 -5.32
CA THR A 52 -18.88 17.79 -6.32
C THR A 52 -19.00 17.25 -7.76
N ALA A 53 -18.52 16.05 -8.01
CA ALA A 53 -18.43 15.50 -9.36
C ALA A 53 -19.79 15.32 -10.02
N GLN A 54 -20.76 14.69 -9.34
CA GLN A 54 -22.14 14.47 -9.80
C GLN A 54 -22.22 14.14 -11.32
N PRO A 55 -21.62 13.02 -11.79
CA PRO A 55 -21.67 12.65 -13.20
C PRO A 55 -23.10 12.28 -13.61
N ALA A 56 -23.49 12.64 -14.81
CA ALA A 56 -24.74 12.17 -15.42
C ALA A 56 -24.62 10.69 -15.82
N ALA A 57 -25.75 10.02 -16.03
CA ALA A 57 -25.75 8.63 -16.49
C ALA A 57 -24.96 8.49 -17.80
N GLY A 58 -24.01 7.56 -17.83
CA GLY A 58 -23.10 7.33 -18.95
C GLY A 58 -21.96 8.35 -19.10
N GLU A 59 -21.89 9.39 -18.24
CA GLU A 59 -20.81 10.37 -18.25
C GLU A 59 -19.63 9.87 -17.39
N CYS A 60 -18.40 10.06 -17.87
CA CYS A 60 -17.18 9.94 -17.08
C CYS A 60 -16.53 11.32 -16.89
N LYS A 61 -16.51 11.82 -15.67
CA LYS A 61 -15.83 13.08 -15.32
C LYS A 61 -14.43 12.79 -14.83
N ARG A 62 -13.46 13.52 -15.38
CA ARG A 62 -12.03 13.32 -15.13
C ARG A 62 -11.44 14.58 -14.53
N PHE A 63 -10.77 14.41 -13.37
CA PHE A 63 -10.15 15.50 -12.62
C PHE A 63 -8.67 15.17 -12.35
N TYR A 64 -7.83 16.21 -12.30
CA TYR A 64 -6.50 16.12 -11.72
C TYR A 64 -6.33 17.22 -10.68
N TYR A 65 -5.47 16.97 -9.68
CA TYR A 65 -5.20 17.93 -8.62
C TYR A 65 -3.73 17.92 -8.23
N ASN A 66 -3.32 19.00 -7.59
CA ASN A 66 -2.06 19.16 -6.90
C ASN A 66 -2.38 19.93 -5.63
N GLU A 67 -2.45 19.23 -4.50
CA GLU A 67 -3.07 19.73 -3.26
C GLU A 67 -2.32 19.20 -2.03
N GLU A 68 -2.40 19.98 -0.95
CA GLU A 68 -1.95 19.56 0.37
C GLU A 68 -3.11 18.98 1.17
N VAL A 69 -2.86 17.89 1.89
CA VAL A 69 -3.77 17.28 2.86
C VAL A 69 -3.09 17.19 4.22
N CYS A 70 -3.88 17.18 5.29
CA CYS A 70 -3.36 17.08 6.65
C CYS A 70 -3.80 15.77 7.27
N ARG A 71 -2.82 14.90 7.61
CA ARG A 71 -3.08 13.58 8.20
C ARG A 71 -2.20 13.35 9.43
N PRO A 72 -2.66 12.56 10.41
CA PRO A 72 -1.81 12.14 11.52
C PRO A 72 -0.70 11.23 11.02
N SER A 73 0.50 11.44 11.53
CA SER A 73 1.64 10.53 11.32
C SER A 73 1.70 9.52 12.47
N ARG A 74 1.74 8.24 12.12
CA ARG A 74 1.90 7.17 13.10
C ARG A 74 3.29 7.16 13.74
N GLU A 75 4.30 7.71 13.07
CA GLU A 75 5.67 7.75 13.54
C GLU A 75 5.92 8.89 14.53
N SER A 76 5.48 10.10 14.18
CA SER A 76 5.70 11.30 15.00
C SER A 76 4.57 11.55 16.00
N HIS A 77 3.43 10.86 15.89
CA HIS A 77 2.20 11.11 16.65
C HIS A 77 1.74 12.57 16.55
N THR A 78 2.02 13.22 15.43
CA THR A 78 1.62 14.60 15.13
C THR A 78 0.94 14.66 13.78
N PHE A 79 0.18 15.72 13.52
CA PHE A 79 -0.34 15.96 12.18
C PHE A 79 0.77 16.45 11.24
N GLN A 80 0.73 15.95 10.03
CA GLN A 80 1.65 16.32 8.95
C GLN A 80 0.87 16.82 7.75
N THR A 81 1.43 17.79 7.06
CA THR A 81 0.97 18.18 5.72
C THR A 81 1.62 17.23 4.72
N ILE A 82 0.83 16.66 3.85
CA ILE A 82 1.25 15.74 2.79
C ILE A 82 0.89 16.38 1.46
N HIS A 83 1.87 16.61 0.61
CA HIS A 83 1.68 17.16 -0.72
C HIS A 83 1.40 16.03 -1.71
N GLN A 84 0.24 16.08 -2.35
CA GLN A 84 -0.25 15.05 -3.27
C GLN A 84 -0.55 15.63 -4.63
N MET A 85 -0.14 14.94 -5.67
CA MET A 85 -0.65 15.13 -7.03
C MET A 85 -1.41 13.87 -7.44
N GLY A 86 -2.60 14.03 -7.99
CA GLY A 86 -3.41 12.86 -8.35
C GLY A 86 -4.42 13.15 -9.44
N LEU A 87 -5.09 12.10 -9.84
CA LEU A 87 -6.20 12.16 -10.79
C LEU A 87 -7.33 11.21 -10.36
N GLU A 88 -8.54 11.58 -10.77
CA GLU A 88 -9.77 10.85 -10.47
C GLU A 88 -10.64 10.77 -11.73
N SER A 89 -11.16 9.59 -12.02
CA SER A 89 -12.16 9.34 -13.05
C SER A 89 -13.42 8.81 -12.36
N MET A 90 -14.54 9.52 -12.50
CA MET A 90 -15.78 9.28 -11.75
C MET A 90 -16.99 9.24 -12.67
N GLY A 91 -17.85 8.25 -12.53
CA GLY A 91 -19.07 8.04 -13.32
C GLY A 91 -19.07 6.72 -14.07
N ALA A 92 -19.14 6.76 -15.40
CA ALA A 92 -19.04 5.59 -16.26
C ALA A 92 -17.57 5.17 -16.41
N VAL A 93 -17.07 4.39 -15.45
CA VAL A 93 -15.71 3.83 -15.46
C VAL A 93 -15.77 2.39 -15.95
N ASP A 94 -15.40 2.17 -17.20
CA ASP A 94 -15.27 0.85 -17.81
C ASP A 94 -13.83 0.31 -17.76
N ALA A 95 -13.57 -0.82 -18.40
CA ALA A 95 -12.26 -1.45 -18.43
C ALA A 95 -11.21 -0.58 -19.17
N ASP A 96 -11.61 0.14 -20.20
CA ASP A 96 -10.72 1.01 -20.96
C ASP A 96 -10.31 2.23 -20.12
N GLU A 97 -11.24 2.81 -19.37
CA GLU A 97 -10.93 3.90 -18.43
C GLU A 97 -10.03 3.42 -17.30
N GLN A 98 -10.26 2.23 -16.75
CA GLN A 98 -9.37 1.65 -15.75
C GLN A 98 -7.95 1.49 -16.29
N ALA A 99 -7.80 0.92 -17.48
CA ALA A 99 -6.50 0.76 -18.13
C ALA A 99 -5.83 2.11 -18.43
N ALA A 100 -6.61 3.13 -18.83
CA ALA A 100 -6.09 4.48 -19.06
C ALA A 100 -5.54 5.11 -17.78
N VAL A 101 -6.22 4.95 -16.63
CA VAL A 101 -5.76 5.45 -15.33
C VAL A 101 -4.48 4.72 -14.89
N VAL A 102 -4.41 3.38 -15.00
CA VAL A 102 -3.21 2.61 -14.65
C VAL A 102 -2.05 2.97 -15.57
N ARG A 103 -2.29 3.18 -16.87
CA ARG A 103 -1.26 3.64 -17.82
C ARG A 103 -0.71 5.01 -17.43
N LEU A 104 -1.55 5.94 -16.98
CA LEU A 104 -1.10 7.23 -16.47
C LEU A 104 -0.27 7.08 -15.18
N ALA A 105 -0.61 6.14 -14.29
CA ALA A 105 0.21 5.83 -13.13
C ALA A 105 1.60 5.30 -13.54
N LEU A 106 1.67 4.36 -14.48
CA LEU A 106 2.93 3.86 -15.04
C LEU A 106 3.76 4.97 -15.69
N GLN A 107 3.14 5.83 -16.49
CA GLN A 107 3.82 6.97 -17.13
C GLN A 107 4.32 7.98 -16.10
N SER A 108 3.55 8.23 -15.04
CA SER A 108 3.97 9.11 -13.94
C SER A 108 5.21 8.56 -13.21
N LEU A 109 5.25 7.25 -12.96
CA LEU A 109 6.42 6.60 -12.37
C LEU A 109 7.62 6.62 -13.34
N ALA A 110 7.41 6.34 -14.62
CA ALA A 110 8.47 6.35 -15.63
C ALA A 110 9.10 7.73 -15.82
N ALA A 111 8.34 8.81 -15.58
CA ALA A 111 8.83 10.18 -15.67
C ALA A 111 9.86 10.55 -14.57
N LEU A 112 10.04 9.71 -13.55
CA LEU A 112 11.01 9.95 -12.46
C LEU A 112 12.46 9.60 -12.84
N ASP A 113 12.66 8.94 -13.97
CA ASP A 113 13.99 8.53 -14.50
C ASP A 113 14.83 7.69 -13.51
N VAL A 114 14.17 6.89 -12.71
CA VAL A 114 14.77 5.94 -11.75
C VAL A 114 14.02 4.60 -11.84
N PRO A 115 14.61 3.49 -11.42
CA PRO A 115 13.90 2.20 -11.43
C PRO A 115 12.63 2.24 -10.57
N THR A 116 11.51 1.87 -11.17
CA THR A 116 10.19 1.88 -10.53
C THR A 116 9.48 0.53 -10.71
N VAL A 117 8.56 0.24 -9.80
CA VAL A 117 7.67 -0.93 -9.88
C VAL A 117 6.25 -0.46 -9.58
N LEU A 118 5.31 -0.90 -10.41
CA LEU A 118 3.88 -0.83 -10.10
C LEU A 118 3.42 -2.23 -9.70
N GLU A 119 2.96 -2.37 -8.46
CA GLU A 119 2.25 -3.56 -7.98
C GLU A 119 0.76 -3.36 -8.14
N VAL A 120 0.08 -4.36 -8.66
CA VAL A 120 -1.39 -4.37 -8.78
C VAL A 120 -1.96 -5.51 -7.95
N SER A 121 -3.19 -5.36 -7.51
CA SER A 121 -3.97 -6.36 -6.83
C SER A 121 -5.46 -6.19 -7.15
N HIS A 122 -6.30 -7.09 -6.63
CA HIS A 122 -7.74 -6.98 -6.77
C HIS A 122 -8.45 -7.38 -5.47
N MET A 123 -9.13 -6.43 -4.85
CA MET A 123 -9.78 -6.66 -3.54
C MET A 123 -10.83 -7.76 -3.60
N GLY A 124 -11.51 -7.93 -4.72
CA GLY A 124 -12.48 -9.01 -4.94
C GLY A 124 -11.86 -10.41 -4.87
N TYR A 125 -10.57 -10.57 -5.16
CA TYR A 125 -9.89 -11.85 -4.99
C TYR A 125 -9.74 -12.22 -3.50
N LEU A 126 -9.28 -11.27 -2.70
CA LEU A 126 -9.07 -11.46 -1.27
C LEU A 126 -10.40 -11.61 -0.52
N THR A 127 -11.38 -10.72 -0.78
CA THR A 127 -12.71 -10.83 -0.16
C THR A 127 -13.41 -12.12 -0.55
N GLY A 128 -13.33 -12.50 -1.82
CA GLY A 128 -13.89 -13.78 -2.32
C GLY A 128 -13.28 -15.00 -1.62
N LEU A 129 -11.96 -14.98 -1.35
CA LEU A 129 -11.33 -16.05 -0.57
C LEU A 129 -11.86 -16.09 0.86
N LEU A 130 -11.89 -14.94 1.56
CA LEU A 130 -12.35 -14.87 2.96
C LEU A 130 -13.79 -15.34 3.09
N ASP A 131 -14.65 -15.03 2.11
CA ASP A 131 -16.04 -15.45 2.08
C ASP A 131 -16.18 -16.95 1.74
N ALA A 132 -15.44 -17.45 0.76
CA ALA A 132 -15.45 -18.87 0.38
C ALA A 132 -14.98 -19.78 1.53
N LEU A 133 -14.03 -19.31 2.34
CA LEU A 133 -13.55 -20.01 3.53
C LEU A 133 -14.45 -19.77 4.76
N SER A 134 -15.54 -19.00 4.62
CA SER A 134 -16.44 -18.65 5.73
C SER A 134 -15.71 -18.07 6.94
N VAL A 135 -14.70 -17.20 6.70
CA VAL A 135 -13.91 -16.58 7.77
C VAL A 135 -14.82 -15.74 8.67
N PRO A 136 -14.85 -16.00 10.00
CA PRO A 136 -15.66 -15.25 10.94
C PRO A 136 -15.33 -13.74 10.90
N ALA A 137 -16.35 -12.90 10.98
CA ALA A 137 -16.18 -11.44 10.86
C ALA A 137 -15.20 -10.87 11.91
N GLU A 138 -15.25 -11.39 13.14
CA GLU A 138 -14.38 -11.01 14.25
C GLU A 138 -12.90 -11.39 14.03
N ALA A 139 -12.64 -12.43 13.22
CA ALA A 139 -11.28 -12.88 12.93
C ALA A 139 -10.65 -12.13 11.74
N ARG A 140 -11.47 -11.55 10.85
CA ARG A 140 -10.99 -10.94 9.60
C ARG A 140 -9.92 -9.88 9.81
N ALA A 141 -10.14 -8.96 10.74
CA ALA A 141 -9.20 -7.87 11.00
C ALA A 141 -7.81 -8.41 11.40
N ARG A 142 -7.77 -9.37 12.33
CA ARG A 142 -6.52 -10.00 12.79
C ARG A 142 -5.80 -10.76 11.66
N LEU A 143 -6.54 -11.50 10.83
CA LEU A 143 -5.97 -12.22 9.70
C LEU A 143 -5.39 -11.26 8.65
N LEU A 144 -6.09 -10.16 8.36
CA LEU A 144 -5.62 -9.12 7.46
C LEU A 144 -4.37 -8.42 7.97
N ASP A 145 -4.24 -8.20 9.29
CA ASP A 145 -3.03 -7.63 9.89
C ASP A 145 -1.81 -8.55 9.68
N PHE A 146 -1.96 -9.86 9.88
CA PHE A 146 -0.88 -10.82 9.61
C PHE A 146 -0.57 -10.95 8.12
N LEU A 147 -1.58 -10.83 7.26
CA LEU A 147 -1.38 -10.81 5.81
C LEU A 147 -0.58 -9.58 5.35
N ARG A 148 -0.91 -8.39 5.88
CA ARG A 148 -0.14 -7.14 5.65
C ARG A 148 1.29 -7.25 6.14
N ALA A 149 1.48 -7.88 7.30
CA ALA A 149 2.81 -8.13 7.86
C ALA A 149 3.59 -9.24 7.14
N LYS A 150 2.99 -9.90 6.12
CA LYS A 150 3.56 -11.06 5.41
C LYS A 150 4.00 -12.18 6.37
N ASN A 151 3.31 -12.34 7.51
CA ASN A 151 3.65 -13.29 8.57
C ASN A 151 2.86 -14.60 8.40
N ALA A 152 3.38 -15.52 7.58
CA ALA A 152 2.71 -16.79 7.28
C ALA A 152 2.44 -17.65 8.53
N HIS A 153 3.36 -17.63 9.51
CA HIS A 153 3.22 -18.43 10.74
C HIS A 153 2.04 -17.95 11.59
N GLU A 154 2.00 -16.65 11.89
CA GLU A 154 0.92 -16.08 12.69
C GLU A 154 -0.42 -16.09 11.93
N LEU A 155 -0.39 -15.90 10.61
CA LEU A 155 -1.58 -16.00 9.78
C LEU A 155 -2.20 -17.39 9.87
N ARG A 156 -1.38 -18.45 9.77
CA ARG A 156 -1.84 -19.85 9.91
C ARG A 156 -2.40 -20.11 11.31
N THR A 157 -1.67 -19.70 12.34
CA THR A 157 -2.10 -19.88 13.74
C THR A 157 -3.43 -19.19 13.99
N ALA A 158 -3.56 -17.93 13.58
CA ALA A 158 -4.79 -17.17 13.75
C ALA A 158 -5.99 -17.75 12.95
N ALA A 159 -5.74 -18.34 11.78
CA ALA A 159 -6.76 -19.02 11.01
C ALA A 159 -7.31 -20.26 11.73
N LEU A 160 -6.41 -21.07 12.30
CA LEU A 160 -6.80 -22.26 13.10
C LEU A 160 -7.51 -21.85 14.40
N ASP A 161 -7.02 -20.81 15.10
CA ASP A 161 -7.68 -20.25 16.30
C ASP A 161 -9.10 -19.74 16.01
N ALA A 162 -9.32 -19.23 14.78
CA ALA A 162 -10.64 -18.80 14.31
C ALA A 162 -11.58 -19.95 13.91
N GLY A 163 -11.13 -21.21 14.08
CA GLY A 163 -11.91 -22.41 13.78
C GLY A 163 -11.87 -22.86 12.33
N LEU A 164 -10.96 -22.32 11.52
CA LEU A 164 -10.74 -22.81 10.16
C LEU A 164 -9.94 -24.12 10.19
N ASP A 165 -10.16 -24.99 9.22
CA ASP A 165 -9.39 -26.22 9.07
C ASP A 165 -8.01 -25.96 8.45
N ASP A 166 -7.17 -27.00 8.42
CA ASP A 166 -5.83 -26.96 7.86
C ASP A 166 -5.82 -26.56 6.37
N THR A 167 -6.84 -26.95 5.61
CA THR A 167 -6.96 -26.64 4.19
C THR A 167 -7.26 -25.17 3.98
N ALA A 168 -8.19 -24.61 4.75
CA ALA A 168 -8.51 -23.19 4.74
C ALA A 168 -7.33 -22.31 5.20
N ALA A 169 -6.64 -22.74 6.27
CA ALA A 169 -5.43 -22.05 6.75
C ALA A 169 -4.31 -22.07 5.69
N ALA A 170 -4.14 -23.19 4.98
CA ALA A 170 -3.20 -23.31 3.87
C ALA A 170 -3.56 -22.41 2.68
N ALA A 171 -4.86 -22.31 2.34
CA ALA A 171 -5.33 -21.42 1.29
C ALA A 171 -5.06 -19.94 1.61
N LEU A 172 -5.27 -19.51 2.87
CA LEU A 172 -4.96 -18.15 3.32
C LEU A 172 -3.46 -17.86 3.27
N THR A 173 -2.62 -18.76 3.76
CA THR A 173 -1.16 -18.58 3.72
C THR A 173 -0.61 -18.65 2.31
N GLY A 174 -1.23 -19.43 1.43
CA GLY A 174 -0.90 -19.53 0.01
C GLY A 174 -1.06 -18.21 -0.77
N LEU A 175 -1.85 -17.25 -0.26
CA LEU A 175 -1.90 -15.90 -0.84
C LEU A 175 -0.52 -15.22 -0.85
N LEU A 176 0.30 -15.49 0.16
CA LEU A 176 1.64 -14.90 0.29
C LEU A 176 2.59 -15.34 -0.84
N ASP A 177 2.30 -16.47 -1.50
CA ASP A 177 3.07 -17.00 -2.63
C ASP A 177 2.53 -16.51 -3.99
N LEU A 178 1.36 -15.82 -4.00
CA LEU A 178 0.72 -15.29 -5.20
C LEU A 178 1.21 -13.86 -5.48
N HIS A 179 2.52 -13.72 -5.66
CA HIS A 179 3.18 -12.47 -6.05
C HIS A 179 4.20 -12.70 -7.15
N GLY A 180 4.52 -11.63 -7.91
CA GLY A 180 5.51 -11.67 -8.99
C GLY A 180 5.00 -11.07 -10.30
N PRO A 181 5.67 -11.33 -11.45
CA PRO A 181 5.26 -10.79 -12.74
C PRO A 181 3.80 -11.09 -13.06
N LEU A 182 3.05 -10.07 -13.47
CA LEU A 182 1.58 -10.11 -13.59
C LEU A 182 1.08 -11.36 -14.33
N GLY A 183 1.55 -11.64 -15.53
CA GLY A 183 1.04 -12.78 -16.33
C GLY A 183 1.36 -14.15 -15.73
N ALA A 184 2.56 -14.33 -15.16
CA ALA A 184 2.95 -15.58 -14.51
C ALA A 184 2.14 -15.83 -13.24
N THR A 185 1.91 -14.77 -12.46
CA THR A 185 1.16 -14.85 -11.20
C THR A 185 -0.33 -15.05 -11.45
N LEU A 186 -0.91 -14.46 -12.48
CA LEU A 186 -2.28 -14.73 -12.91
C LEU A 186 -2.50 -16.21 -13.20
N THR A 187 -1.54 -16.86 -13.88
CA THR A 187 -1.62 -18.31 -14.18
C THR A 187 -1.61 -19.14 -12.90
N LYS A 188 -0.75 -18.82 -11.93
CA LYS A 188 -0.70 -19.50 -10.62
C LYS A 188 -2.01 -19.28 -9.84
N ALA A 189 -2.50 -18.05 -9.80
CA ALA A 189 -3.69 -17.68 -9.06
C ALA A 189 -4.96 -18.37 -9.58
N ARG A 190 -5.06 -18.59 -10.89
CA ARG A 190 -6.20 -19.35 -11.49
C ARG A 190 -6.29 -20.77 -10.96
N ALA A 191 -5.15 -21.43 -10.74
CA ALA A 191 -5.13 -22.79 -10.18
C ALA A 191 -5.52 -22.84 -8.70
N ALA A 192 -5.40 -21.73 -7.98
CA ALA A 192 -5.72 -21.60 -6.55
C ALA A 192 -7.13 -21.03 -6.28
N CYS A 193 -7.93 -20.72 -7.30
CA CYS A 193 -9.28 -20.17 -7.13
C CYS A 193 -10.23 -21.17 -6.49
N LEU A 194 -10.94 -20.74 -5.46
CA LEU A 194 -11.97 -21.51 -4.75
C LEU A 194 -13.40 -21.08 -5.13
N CYS A 195 -13.59 -19.89 -5.67
CA CYS A 195 -14.92 -19.33 -5.95
C CYS A 195 -14.96 -18.47 -7.22
N ASP A 196 -16.18 -18.15 -7.68
CA ASP A 196 -16.41 -17.31 -8.86
C ASP A 196 -15.93 -15.86 -8.67
N ALA A 197 -16.03 -15.32 -7.46
CA ALA A 197 -15.55 -13.98 -7.17
C ALA A 197 -14.05 -13.85 -7.45
N GLN A 198 -13.26 -14.86 -7.09
CA GLN A 198 -11.82 -14.89 -7.40
C GLN A 198 -11.59 -15.02 -8.92
N ARG A 199 -12.35 -15.85 -9.61
CA ARG A 199 -12.25 -15.99 -11.09
C ARG A 199 -12.54 -14.67 -11.79
N ASN A 200 -13.62 -14.00 -11.41
CA ASN A 200 -13.99 -12.69 -11.96
C ASN A 200 -12.90 -11.64 -11.73
N ALA A 201 -12.34 -11.60 -10.52
CA ALA A 201 -11.21 -10.69 -10.22
C ALA A 201 -10.00 -10.94 -11.12
N LEU A 202 -9.65 -12.21 -11.37
CA LEU A 202 -8.55 -12.56 -12.29
C LEU A 202 -8.88 -12.27 -13.75
N GLU A 203 -10.15 -12.33 -14.15
CA GLU A 203 -10.59 -11.94 -15.49
C GLU A 203 -10.43 -10.42 -15.68
N GLU A 204 -10.83 -9.60 -14.72
CA GLU A 204 -10.61 -8.16 -14.75
C GLU A 204 -9.13 -7.81 -14.84
N LEU A 205 -8.27 -8.48 -14.06
CA LEU A 205 -6.82 -8.30 -14.15
C LEU A 205 -6.23 -8.76 -15.49
N GLN A 206 -6.79 -9.82 -16.10
CA GLN A 206 -6.37 -10.25 -17.44
C GLN A 206 -6.77 -9.25 -18.52
N VAL A 207 -7.96 -8.66 -18.41
CA VAL A 207 -8.41 -7.58 -19.31
C VAL A 207 -7.49 -6.38 -19.18
N LEU A 208 -7.14 -5.99 -17.94
CA LEU A 208 -6.17 -4.93 -17.68
C LEU A 208 -4.81 -5.23 -18.31
N GLN A 209 -4.27 -6.43 -18.12
CA GLN A 209 -2.98 -6.83 -18.69
C GLN A 209 -3.00 -6.69 -20.22
N ASN A 210 -4.06 -7.17 -20.86
CA ASN A 210 -4.21 -7.11 -22.31
C ASN A 210 -4.30 -5.65 -22.80
N ALA A 211 -5.04 -4.79 -22.09
CA ALA A 211 -5.21 -3.40 -22.43
C ALA A 211 -3.93 -2.57 -22.22
N LEU A 212 -3.11 -2.90 -21.24
CA LEU A 212 -1.82 -2.26 -21.00
C LEU A 212 -0.77 -2.66 -22.04
N GLY A 213 -0.78 -3.90 -22.52
CA GLY A 213 0.17 -4.40 -23.51
C GLY A 213 1.62 -4.16 -23.12
N GLU A 214 2.39 -3.54 -23.99
CA GLU A 214 3.80 -3.19 -23.76
C GLU A 214 4.01 -2.20 -22.60
N ASP A 215 3.09 -1.26 -22.39
CA ASP A 215 3.16 -0.29 -21.29
C ASP A 215 3.11 -0.97 -19.91
N GLY A 216 2.48 -2.15 -19.83
CA GLY A 216 2.39 -2.96 -18.62
C GLY A 216 3.63 -3.81 -18.32
N ARG A 217 4.70 -3.73 -19.10
CA ARG A 217 5.92 -4.47 -18.81
C ARG A 217 6.51 -4.08 -17.46
N GLY A 218 6.84 -5.09 -16.65
CA GLY A 218 7.39 -4.88 -15.31
C GLY A 218 6.33 -4.71 -14.22
N THR A 219 5.04 -4.62 -14.56
CA THR A 219 3.97 -4.64 -13.56
C THR A 219 3.98 -5.96 -12.80
N GLN A 220 3.90 -5.87 -11.48
CA GLN A 220 3.84 -7.02 -10.58
C GLN A 220 2.40 -7.21 -10.09
N LEU A 221 2.01 -8.45 -9.84
CA LEU A 221 0.77 -8.80 -9.15
C LEU A 221 1.10 -9.24 -7.73
N ASP A 222 0.39 -8.75 -6.72
CA ASP A 222 0.45 -9.24 -5.34
C ASP A 222 -0.97 -9.39 -4.78
N LEU A 223 -1.49 -10.62 -4.76
CA LEU A 223 -2.84 -10.91 -4.30
C LEU A 223 -2.97 -10.97 -2.77
N SER A 224 -1.88 -10.79 -2.03
CA SER A 224 -1.87 -10.65 -0.58
C SER A 224 -1.90 -9.19 -0.10
N MET A 225 -2.03 -8.21 -1.02
CA MET A 225 -2.29 -6.82 -0.63
C MET A 225 -3.63 -6.73 0.08
N ALA A 226 -3.58 -6.34 1.35
CA ALA A 226 -4.76 -6.20 2.20
C ALA A 226 -4.94 -4.77 2.72
N ASP A 227 -4.09 -3.84 2.24
CA ASP A 227 -4.17 -2.44 2.62
C ASP A 227 -5.42 -1.78 2.03
N GLU A 228 -6.09 -0.99 2.87
CA GLU A 228 -7.20 -0.14 2.43
C GLU A 228 -8.41 -0.90 1.82
N MET A 229 -8.65 -2.17 2.24
CA MET A 229 -9.80 -2.97 1.79
C MET A 229 -11.17 -2.31 2.03
N GLU A 230 -11.27 -1.40 3.01
CA GLU A 230 -12.50 -0.67 3.30
C GLU A 230 -12.75 0.46 2.29
N TYR A 231 -11.67 0.96 1.69
CA TYR A 231 -11.72 2.05 0.72
C TYR A 231 -11.89 1.53 -0.71
N TYR A 232 -11.07 0.55 -1.11
CA TYR A 232 -11.07 0.00 -2.47
C TYR A 232 -11.93 -1.27 -2.56
N ASN A 233 -12.65 -1.41 -3.67
CA ASN A 233 -13.57 -2.55 -3.88
C ASN A 233 -13.29 -3.38 -5.16
N GLY A 234 -12.26 -3.04 -5.91
CA GLY A 234 -11.86 -3.71 -7.15
C GLY A 234 -10.35 -3.71 -7.33
N LEU A 235 -9.91 -3.30 -8.50
CA LEU A 235 -8.50 -3.06 -8.80
C LEU A 235 -7.87 -2.09 -7.80
N VAL A 236 -6.67 -2.44 -7.30
CA VAL A 236 -5.83 -1.57 -6.48
C VAL A 236 -4.40 -1.65 -7.00
N PHE A 237 -3.67 -0.55 -6.89
CA PHE A 237 -2.28 -0.51 -7.35
C PHE A 237 -1.43 0.44 -6.51
N THR A 238 -0.16 0.08 -6.36
CA THR A 238 0.82 0.80 -5.55
C THR A 238 2.12 0.94 -6.32
N GLY A 239 2.64 2.15 -6.38
CA GLY A 239 3.91 2.47 -7.05
C GLY A 239 5.05 2.64 -6.08
N TYR A 240 6.19 2.02 -6.40
CA TYR A 240 7.43 2.09 -5.64
C TYR A 240 8.57 2.59 -6.51
N VAL A 241 9.54 3.22 -5.87
CA VAL A 241 10.73 3.79 -6.50
C VAL A 241 11.97 3.30 -5.79
N ALA A 242 12.99 2.93 -6.54
CA ALA A 242 14.26 2.51 -5.96
C ALA A 242 14.85 3.61 -5.06
N GLY A 243 15.28 3.23 -3.87
CA GLY A 243 15.84 4.15 -2.87
C GLY A 243 14.81 4.80 -1.93
N ILE A 244 13.51 4.64 -2.17
CA ILE A 244 12.46 5.09 -1.26
C ILE A 244 11.78 3.86 -0.63
N PRO A 245 11.81 3.69 0.71
CA PRO A 245 11.28 2.50 1.36
C PRO A 245 9.75 2.47 1.48
N ARG A 246 9.07 3.50 0.98
CA ARG A 246 7.61 3.66 1.04
C ARG A 246 7.01 3.77 -0.35
N ALA A 247 5.71 3.48 -0.44
CA ALA A 247 4.96 3.74 -1.64
C ALA A 247 4.95 5.23 -1.98
N VAL A 248 5.26 5.56 -3.23
CA VAL A 248 5.22 6.93 -3.75
C VAL A 248 3.93 7.22 -4.53
N LEU A 249 3.18 6.18 -4.87
CA LEU A 249 1.92 6.26 -5.57
C LEU A 249 0.97 5.20 -5.03
N LYS A 250 -0.29 5.57 -4.79
CA LYS A 250 -1.37 4.64 -4.44
C LYS A 250 -2.63 4.99 -5.21
N GLY A 251 -3.33 3.98 -5.68
CA GLY A 251 -4.58 4.14 -6.39
C GLY A 251 -5.41 2.88 -6.45
N GLY A 252 -6.62 3.02 -7.00
CA GLY A 252 -7.52 1.89 -7.15
C GLY A 252 -8.95 2.31 -7.42
N ARG A 253 -9.83 1.33 -7.50
CA ARG A 253 -11.26 1.48 -7.73
C ARG A 253 -12.01 1.59 -6.40
N TYR A 254 -12.84 2.65 -6.26
CA TYR A 254 -13.54 2.97 -5.02
C TYR A 254 -15.03 3.32 -5.26
N ASP A 255 -15.73 2.43 -5.94
CA ASP A 255 -17.14 2.60 -6.32
C ASP A 255 -18.04 2.83 -5.11
N TYR A 256 -17.78 2.15 -3.99
CA TYR A 256 -18.60 2.27 -2.78
C TYR A 256 -18.65 3.70 -2.23
N LEU A 257 -17.55 4.43 -2.31
CA LEU A 257 -17.55 5.85 -1.96
C LEU A 257 -18.38 6.65 -2.97
N MET A 258 -18.15 6.45 -4.27
CA MET A 258 -18.83 7.23 -5.32
C MET A 258 -20.33 7.00 -5.33
N GLN A 259 -20.80 5.78 -5.10
CA GLN A 259 -22.21 5.43 -5.05
C GLN A 259 -22.98 6.07 -3.89
N ARG A 260 -22.28 6.56 -2.85
CA ARG A 260 -22.88 7.37 -1.78
C ARG A 260 -23.32 8.74 -2.27
N PHE A 261 -22.62 9.30 -3.24
CA PHE A 261 -22.92 10.61 -3.83
C PHE A 261 -23.76 10.50 -5.10
N THR A 262 -23.49 9.51 -5.93
CA THR A 262 -24.16 9.29 -7.21
C THR A 262 -24.44 7.79 -7.40
N PRO A 263 -25.69 7.34 -7.15
CA PRO A 263 -26.05 5.94 -7.32
C PRO A 263 -25.72 5.41 -8.74
N GLY A 264 -25.10 4.24 -8.80
CA GLY A 264 -24.71 3.60 -10.05
C GLY A 264 -23.44 4.14 -10.71
N ALA A 265 -22.81 5.17 -10.14
CA ALA A 265 -21.52 5.66 -10.62
C ALA A 265 -20.37 4.84 -10.00
N ASN A 266 -19.31 4.68 -10.77
CA ASN A 266 -18.07 4.04 -10.38
C ASN A 266 -16.96 5.10 -10.25
N ALA A 267 -15.83 4.73 -9.67
CA ALA A 267 -14.70 5.64 -9.57
C ALA A 267 -13.36 4.89 -9.50
N ILE A 268 -12.36 5.48 -10.14
CA ILE A 268 -10.96 5.05 -10.08
C ILE A 268 -10.05 6.26 -10.10
N GLY A 269 -8.96 6.21 -9.36
CA GLY A 269 -7.97 7.28 -9.34
C GLY A 269 -6.69 6.86 -8.63
N PHE A 270 -5.74 7.79 -8.57
CA PHE A 270 -4.55 7.62 -7.77
C PHE A 270 -4.00 8.95 -7.26
N ALA A 271 -3.23 8.86 -6.18
CA ALA A 271 -2.40 9.95 -5.66
C ALA A 271 -0.93 9.57 -5.69
N MET A 272 -0.08 10.51 -6.09
CA MET A 272 1.38 10.45 -5.96
C MET A 272 1.79 11.36 -4.82
N TYR A 273 2.66 10.87 -3.93
CA TYR A 273 3.13 11.58 -2.73
C TYR A 273 4.42 12.32 -3.03
N LEU A 274 4.34 13.63 -3.21
CA LEU A 274 5.47 14.45 -3.63
C LEU A 274 6.53 14.56 -2.53
N ASP A 275 6.13 14.59 -1.26
CA ASP A 275 7.06 14.62 -0.12
C ASP A 275 7.97 13.38 -0.07
N GLU A 276 7.45 12.22 -0.48
CA GLU A 276 8.29 11.02 -0.59
C GLU A 276 9.27 11.13 -1.77
N LEU A 277 8.87 11.76 -2.88
CA LEU A 277 9.71 11.98 -4.05
C LEU A 277 10.80 13.02 -3.81
N GLU A 278 10.61 13.98 -2.92
CA GLU A 278 11.65 14.94 -2.54
C GLU A 278 12.90 14.25 -2.01
N ARG A 279 12.76 13.04 -1.46
CA ARG A 279 13.89 12.21 -1.01
C ARG A 279 14.81 11.77 -2.15
N LEU A 280 14.31 11.70 -3.39
CA LEU A 280 15.14 11.43 -4.58
C LEU A 280 16.01 12.64 -4.94
N ALA A 281 15.49 13.84 -4.74
CA ALA A 281 16.17 15.08 -5.04
C ALA A 281 17.16 15.49 -3.93
N ALA A 282 17.00 14.96 -2.70
CA ALA A 282 18.00 15.12 -1.67
C ALA A 282 19.30 14.45 -2.17
N PRO A 283 20.41 15.18 -2.36
CA PRO A 283 21.67 14.53 -2.61
C PRO A 283 21.83 13.50 -1.48
N LEU A 284 22.02 12.24 -1.83
CA LEU A 284 22.52 11.26 -0.87
C LEU A 284 23.63 12.00 -0.15
N PRO A 285 23.58 12.12 1.20
CA PRO A 285 24.68 12.78 1.92
C PRO A 285 25.94 12.17 1.31
N PRO A 286 26.88 12.98 0.81
CA PRO A 286 28.03 12.43 0.14
C PRO A 286 28.51 11.33 1.05
N VAL A 287 28.62 10.11 0.53
CA VAL A 287 29.33 9.06 1.24
C VAL A 287 30.65 9.75 1.49
N GLN A 288 30.77 10.32 2.69
CA GLN A 288 32.00 10.90 3.11
C GLN A 288 32.93 9.67 3.11
N GLN A 289 33.62 9.48 2.00
CA GLN A 289 34.90 8.84 1.99
C GLN A 289 35.79 9.79 2.83
N GLN A 290 35.46 9.86 4.12
CA GLN A 290 36.37 10.34 5.12
C GLN A 290 37.53 9.38 5.04
N GLY A 291 38.66 9.90 4.60
CA GLY A 291 39.87 9.12 4.34
C GLY A 291 40.10 8.10 5.45
N GLY A 292 40.10 6.85 5.12
CA GLY A 292 40.72 5.77 5.89
C GLY A 292 39.96 5.25 7.11
N GLU A 293 38.83 5.78 7.54
CA GLU A 293 38.05 5.18 8.63
C GLU A 293 37.04 4.16 8.07
N LYS A 294 37.21 2.91 8.45
CA LYS A 294 36.30 1.83 8.13
C LYS A 294 34.92 2.17 8.67
N THR A 295 33.89 2.25 7.79
CA THR A 295 32.51 2.44 8.22
C THR A 295 32.00 1.16 8.86
N TRP A 296 31.63 1.22 10.13
CA TRP A 296 31.17 0.06 10.89
C TRP A 296 29.64 -0.13 10.74
N LEU A 297 29.25 -1.37 10.43
CA LEU A 297 27.87 -1.79 10.50
C LEU A 297 27.52 -2.19 11.94
N ASN A 298 26.59 -1.49 12.55
CA ASN A 298 26.15 -1.73 13.92
C ASN A 298 24.89 -2.60 13.90
N ILE A 299 24.95 -3.79 14.49
CA ILE A 299 23.85 -4.76 14.54
C ILE A 299 23.45 -4.98 16.00
N ALA A 300 22.23 -4.59 16.37
CA ALA A 300 21.65 -4.93 17.65
C ALA A 300 21.00 -6.32 17.59
N LEU A 301 21.41 -7.22 18.47
CA LEU A 301 20.84 -8.55 18.59
C LEU A 301 20.05 -8.67 19.89
N PRO A 302 18.84 -9.25 19.87
CA PRO A 302 18.08 -9.49 21.08
C PRO A 302 18.79 -10.53 21.95
N LYS A 303 18.73 -10.42 23.26
CA LYS A 303 19.26 -11.45 24.18
C LYS A 303 18.44 -12.75 24.08
N GLY A 304 19.15 -13.89 24.19
CA GLY A 304 18.57 -15.22 24.25
C GLY A 304 18.48 -15.93 22.90
N ARG A 305 17.67 -16.99 22.84
CA ARG A 305 17.64 -17.96 21.73
C ARG A 305 17.50 -17.35 20.31
N LEU A 306 16.80 -16.23 20.20
CA LEU A 306 16.61 -15.55 18.90
C LEU A 306 17.89 -14.84 18.46
N GLY A 307 18.55 -14.12 19.36
CA GLY A 307 19.83 -13.48 19.10
C GLY A 307 20.92 -14.51 18.75
N ASP A 308 20.97 -15.63 19.47
CA ASP A 308 21.92 -16.72 19.20
C ASP A 308 21.73 -17.31 17.79
N LYS A 309 20.48 -17.49 17.36
CA LYS A 309 20.17 -17.98 16.01
C LYS A 309 20.55 -16.95 14.94
N ALA A 310 20.21 -15.68 15.16
CA ALA A 310 20.57 -14.61 14.24
C ALA A 310 22.08 -14.44 14.12
N TYR A 311 22.80 -14.47 15.25
CA TYR A 311 24.26 -14.43 15.27
C TYR A 311 24.89 -15.60 14.49
N LYS A 312 24.40 -16.84 14.70
CA LYS A 312 24.89 -18.02 13.97
C LYS A 312 24.72 -17.92 12.47
N LEU A 313 23.60 -17.33 11.99
CA LEU A 313 23.37 -17.09 10.57
C LEU A 313 24.36 -16.06 10.03
N LEU A 314 24.59 -14.96 10.74
CA LEU A 314 25.54 -13.92 10.34
C LEU A 314 26.99 -14.46 10.37
N ALA A 315 27.35 -15.22 11.37
CA ALA A 315 28.66 -15.86 11.47
C ALA A 315 28.89 -16.87 10.31
N GLY A 316 27.86 -17.64 9.94
CA GLY A 316 27.90 -18.54 8.79
C GLY A 316 28.02 -17.81 7.45
N ALA A 317 27.60 -16.56 7.38
CA ALA A 317 27.77 -15.67 6.21
C ALA A 317 29.12 -14.91 6.21
N GLY A 318 30.02 -15.17 7.14
CA GLY A 318 31.35 -14.54 7.20
C GLY A 318 31.47 -13.33 8.14
N TYR A 319 30.45 -13.04 8.91
CA TYR A 319 30.39 -11.88 9.82
C TYR A 319 30.58 -12.29 11.29
N SER A 320 31.35 -13.36 11.58
CA SER A 320 31.60 -13.80 12.95
C SER A 320 32.42 -12.77 13.73
N ALA A 321 32.05 -12.53 15.00
CA ALA A 321 32.87 -11.70 15.87
C ALA A 321 34.24 -12.36 16.15
N THR A 322 35.23 -11.55 16.49
CA THR A 322 36.57 -12.06 16.86
C THR A 322 36.62 -12.67 18.25
N GLU A 323 35.64 -12.36 19.09
CA GLU A 323 35.45 -12.90 20.43
C GLU A 323 34.19 -13.74 20.50
N ASP A 324 34.09 -14.68 21.47
CA ASP A 324 32.89 -15.48 21.64
C ASP A 324 31.70 -14.60 22.09
N TYR A 325 30.71 -14.46 21.20
CA TYR A 325 29.51 -13.66 21.42
C TYR A 325 28.74 -14.10 22.66
N ASN A 326 28.78 -15.39 23.04
CA ASN A 326 28.03 -15.95 24.15
C ASN A 326 28.81 -15.95 25.48
N ASP A 327 30.12 -15.79 25.45
CA ASP A 327 30.98 -15.90 26.65
C ASP A 327 31.63 -14.58 27.07
N THR A 328 31.23 -13.47 26.44
CA THR A 328 31.78 -12.16 26.77
C THR A 328 30.84 -11.35 27.67
N ARG A 329 31.44 -10.62 28.64
CA ARG A 329 30.73 -9.61 29.45
C ARG A 329 30.70 -8.23 28.76
N LYS A 330 31.28 -8.12 27.56
CA LYS A 330 31.31 -6.89 26.82
C LYS A 330 29.91 -6.57 26.24
N LEU A 331 29.57 -5.31 26.24
CA LEU A 331 28.32 -4.84 25.62
C LEU A 331 28.41 -4.76 24.08
N VAL A 332 29.63 -4.79 23.56
CA VAL A 332 29.90 -4.69 22.12
C VAL A 332 30.94 -5.72 21.76
N VAL A 333 30.66 -6.51 20.74
CA VAL A 333 31.58 -7.49 20.15
C VAL A 333 31.80 -7.14 18.68
N GLU A 334 33.05 -7.16 18.24
CA GLU A 334 33.45 -6.59 16.93
C GLU A 334 34.03 -7.65 15.98
N ASN A 335 33.83 -7.42 14.69
CA ASN A 335 34.62 -8.01 13.62
C ASN A 335 35.28 -6.88 12.82
N PRO A 336 36.57 -6.57 13.10
CA PRO A 336 37.28 -5.49 12.42
C PRO A 336 37.50 -5.74 10.92
N ASP A 337 37.60 -7.00 10.51
CA ASP A 337 37.82 -7.37 9.11
C ASP A 337 36.58 -7.16 8.26
N ALA A 338 35.41 -7.51 8.80
CA ALA A 338 34.11 -7.28 8.17
C ALA A 338 33.50 -5.91 8.50
N CYS A 339 34.11 -5.11 9.38
CA CYS A 339 33.60 -3.83 9.89
C CYS A 339 32.20 -3.93 10.49
N VAL A 340 31.95 -4.95 11.33
CA VAL A 340 30.67 -5.21 11.99
C VAL A 340 30.81 -5.17 13.50
N ARG A 341 29.84 -4.54 14.17
CA ARG A 341 29.69 -4.52 15.64
C ARG A 341 28.35 -5.10 16.03
N TYR A 342 28.36 -5.96 17.03
CA TYR A 342 27.18 -6.53 17.66
C TYR A 342 26.95 -5.91 19.04
N PHE A 343 25.69 -5.58 19.37
CA PHE A 343 25.26 -4.95 20.60
C PHE A 343 24.25 -5.83 21.34
#